data_b4fab9b92a409f33ff4bd72518210e15
#
_entry.id   b4fab9b92a409f33ff4bd72518210e15
#
_cell.length_a   1.000
_cell.length_b   1.000
_cell.length_c   1.000
_cell.angle_alpha   90.00
_cell.angle_beta   90.00
_cell.angle_gamma   90.00
#
_symmetry.space_group_name_H-M   'P 1'
#
loop_
_entity.id
_entity.type
_entity.pdbx_description
1 polymer ?
#
loop_
_entity_poly.entity_id
_entity_poly.type
_entity_poly.pdbx_seq_one_letter_code
_entity_poly.pdbx_strand_id
1 'polypeptide(L)'
;MDKNYKNIQWVVQRNLTSQSDFQDLKESCLKIGVKFIELDIIPFTAQLPEFDRSRISITYGSTTFNGLALKDDDLKKGIFFDEKSFSIENYLEKWGRSMLNYDASVTTFNELFNSNSYSTDKLLFIRPNDDSKSFSGEVKRFDEIKDWYQKLKVIENTNLSPDSKIVVSEPYNIHYEWRLWIVNKKVVASSKYREYFKLKKEEGCPADVVAFAEERCRLYTPHDVFVMDICLCGDEYFIVECGCMNGAGFYKANIENIVTNVTEYFLTTI
;
A
#
# COMPACT_ATOMS: atom_id res chain seq x y z
N MET A 1 25.33 5.38 21.21
CA MET A 1 24.56 6.56 21.68
C MET A 1 23.14 6.08 21.90
N ASP A 2 22.61 6.17 23.09
CA ASP A 2 21.21 5.84 23.36
C ASP A 2 20.34 6.88 22.61
N LYS A 3 19.66 6.44 21.57
CA LYS A 3 18.74 7.29 20.81
C LYS A 3 17.54 7.62 21.70
N ASN A 4 17.25 8.91 21.84
CA ASN A 4 16.18 9.36 22.73
C ASN A 4 14.85 9.46 21.96
N TYR A 5 14.02 8.42 22.03
CA TYR A 5 12.68 8.38 21.42
C TYR A 5 11.57 8.94 22.32
N LYS A 6 11.92 9.70 23.39
CA LYS A 6 10.94 10.16 24.40
C LYS A 6 9.80 11.02 23.85
N ASN A 7 10.00 11.67 22.69
CA ASN A 7 9.02 12.54 22.07
C ASN A 7 8.17 11.85 20.99
N ILE A 8 8.41 10.55 20.72
CA ILE A 8 7.68 9.78 19.70
C ILE A 8 6.87 8.66 20.35
N GLN A 9 5.76 8.33 19.73
CA GLN A 9 4.94 7.17 20.05
C GLN A 9 4.39 6.54 18.78
N TRP A 10 4.10 5.24 18.84
CA TRP A 10 3.29 4.56 17.84
C TRP A 10 1.87 4.43 18.36
N VAL A 11 0.91 4.84 17.54
CA VAL A 11 -0.53 4.73 17.80
C VAL A 11 -1.09 3.69 16.85
N VAL A 12 -1.45 2.53 17.39
CA VAL A 12 -1.76 1.34 16.59
C VAL A 12 -3.19 0.90 16.84
N GLN A 13 -3.93 0.72 15.76
CA GLN A 13 -5.27 0.16 15.82
C GLN A 13 -5.19 -1.33 16.13
N ARG A 14 -5.83 -1.75 17.24
CA ARG A 14 -5.83 -3.15 17.70
C ARG A 14 -6.84 -4.01 16.95
N ASN A 15 -8.07 -3.55 16.87
CA ASN A 15 -9.23 -4.39 16.50
C ASN A 15 -9.31 -4.81 15.02
N LEU A 16 -8.47 -4.25 14.12
CA LEU A 16 -8.39 -4.66 12.71
C LEU A 16 -6.97 -4.98 12.25
N THR A 17 -6.01 -5.00 13.16
CA THR A 17 -4.65 -5.50 12.93
C THR A 17 -4.60 -6.98 13.31
N SER A 18 -3.91 -7.82 12.55
CA SER A 18 -3.75 -9.22 12.94
C SER A 18 -3.10 -9.31 14.31
N GLN A 19 -3.51 -10.27 15.15
CA GLN A 19 -3.00 -10.40 16.51
C GLN A 19 -1.47 -10.57 16.55
N SER A 20 -0.91 -11.33 15.60
CA SER A 20 0.55 -11.51 15.51
C SER A 20 1.25 -10.20 15.17
N ASP A 21 0.80 -9.50 14.12
CA ASP A 21 1.42 -8.24 13.68
C ASP A 21 1.32 -7.17 14.77
N PHE A 22 0.17 -7.11 15.45
CA PHE A 22 -0.03 -6.20 16.58
C PHE A 22 0.95 -6.46 17.73
N GLN A 23 1.12 -7.74 18.10
CA GLN A 23 2.05 -8.12 19.17
C GLN A 23 3.50 -7.84 18.79
N ASP A 24 3.90 -8.18 17.56
CA ASP A 24 5.25 -7.95 17.05
C ASP A 24 5.57 -6.45 16.96
N LEU A 25 4.60 -5.60 16.56
CA LEU A 25 4.73 -4.13 16.60
C LEU A 25 4.94 -3.63 18.02
N LYS A 26 4.12 -4.10 18.98
CA LYS A 26 4.21 -3.71 20.38
C LYS A 26 5.57 -4.09 20.99
N GLU A 27 6.01 -5.33 20.79
CA GLU A 27 7.30 -5.81 21.28
C GLU A 27 8.47 -5.04 20.65
N SER A 28 8.41 -4.77 19.36
CA SER A 28 9.42 -3.97 18.65
C SER A 28 9.52 -2.55 19.19
N CYS A 29 8.40 -1.88 19.43
CA CYS A 29 8.37 -0.55 20.03
C CYS A 29 8.96 -0.55 21.45
N LEU A 30 8.57 -1.51 22.28
CA LEU A 30 9.07 -1.65 23.65
C LEU A 30 10.59 -1.90 23.67
N LYS A 31 11.08 -2.76 22.77
CA LYS A 31 12.51 -3.12 22.67
C LYS A 31 13.39 -1.92 22.36
N ILE A 32 12.95 -1.00 21.49
CA ILE A 32 13.68 0.21 21.16
C ILE A 32 13.35 1.40 22.09
N GLY A 33 12.47 1.21 23.08
CA GLY A 33 12.11 2.24 24.06
C GLY A 33 11.15 3.33 23.54
N VAL A 34 10.36 3.03 22.51
CA VAL A 34 9.30 3.90 21.97
C VAL A 34 7.97 3.58 22.66
N LYS A 35 7.23 4.63 23.02
CA LYS A 35 5.89 4.47 23.61
C LYS A 35 4.92 3.88 22.59
N PHE A 36 4.15 2.89 23.01
CA PHE A 36 3.12 2.24 22.23
C PHE A 36 1.74 2.54 22.80
N ILE A 37 0.83 3.02 21.96
CA ILE A 37 -0.58 3.32 22.28
C ILE A 37 -1.46 2.38 21.48
N GLU A 38 -2.39 1.72 22.14
CA GLU A 38 -3.40 0.84 21.55
C GLU A 38 -4.71 1.59 21.40
N LEU A 39 -5.33 1.53 20.23
CA LEU A 39 -6.67 2.07 19.98
C LEU A 39 -7.58 1.03 19.35
N ASP A 40 -8.85 1.07 19.75
CA ASP A 40 -9.93 0.38 19.03
C ASP A 40 -10.75 1.43 18.26
N ILE A 41 -10.85 1.25 16.96
CA ILE A 41 -11.65 2.13 16.11
C ILE A 41 -13.01 1.49 15.91
N ILE A 42 -14.05 2.19 16.35
CA ILE A 42 -15.44 1.74 16.15
C ILE A 42 -15.79 1.95 14.67
N PRO A 43 -16.21 0.91 13.94
CA PRO A 43 -16.65 1.05 12.56
C PRO A 43 -17.74 2.12 12.41
N PHE A 44 -17.64 2.89 11.31
CA PHE A 44 -18.60 3.95 10.95
C PHE A 44 -18.64 5.16 11.90
N THR A 45 -17.75 5.26 12.89
CA THR A 45 -17.59 6.49 13.67
C THR A 45 -16.77 7.52 12.90
N ALA A 46 -17.08 8.79 13.09
CA ALA A 46 -16.28 9.91 12.57
C ALA A 46 -15.26 10.45 13.59
N GLN A 47 -15.14 9.82 14.76
CA GLN A 47 -14.33 10.29 15.87
C GLN A 47 -13.27 9.29 16.27
N LEU A 48 -12.08 9.82 16.56
CA LEU A 48 -11.01 9.04 17.19
C LEU A 48 -11.29 8.88 18.68
N PRO A 49 -10.93 7.72 19.29
CA PRO A 49 -10.93 7.57 20.75
C PRO A 49 -9.97 8.57 21.39
N GLU A 50 -10.20 8.88 22.68
CA GLU A 50 -9.23 9.64 23.47
C GLU A 50 -7.98 8.82 23.73
N PHE A 51 -6.81 9.44 23.61
CA PHE A 51 -5.51 8.86 23.94
C PHE A 51 -4.52 9.98 24.31
N ASP A 52 -3.38 9.58 24.88
CA ASP A 52 -2.31 10.52 25.24
C ASP A 52 -1.63 11.11 24.00
N ARG A 53 -1.82 12.41 23.78
CA ARG A 53 -1.28 13.21 22.65
C ARG A 53 -0.02 13.98 23.01
N SER A 54 0.63 13.69 24.15
CA SER A 54 1.82 14.40 24.61
C SER A 54 3.05 14.20 23.73
N ARG A 55 3.00 13.22 22.79
CA ARG A 55 4.10 12.86 21.89
C ARG A 55 3.65 12.89 20.44
N ILE A 56 4.62 13.09 19.55
CA ILE A 56 4.36 13.00 18.10
C ILE A 56 4.12 11.53 17.74
N SER A 57 3.07 11.30 16.96
CA SER A 57 2.54 9.96 16.73
C SER A 57 2.84 9.46 15.33
N ILE A 58 3.37 8.25 15.21
CA ILE A 58 3.34 7.44 13.98
C ILE A 58 2.12 6.53 14.10
N THR A 59 1.26 6.49 13.09
CA THR A 59 0.03 5.68 13.14
C THR A 59 0.18 4.39 12.35
N TYR A 60 -0.55 3.34 12.77
CA TYR A 60 -0.70 2.13 11.98
C TYR A 60 -2.07 1.49 12.21
N GLY A 61 -2.78 1.17 11.12
CA GLY A 61 -4.10 0.55 11.20
C GLY A 61 -4.82 0.49 9.86
N SER A 62 -6.14 0.34 9.91
CA SER A 62 -7.01 0.25 8.74
C SER A 62 -7.08 1.56 7.94
N THR A 63 -7.59 1.47 6.71
CA THR A 63 -7.90 2.65 5.88
C THR A 63 -8.85 3.61 6.58
N THR A 64 -9.82 3.10 7.37
CA THR A 64 -10.72 3.94 8.19
C THR A 64 -9.94 4.73 9.23
N PHE A 65 -9.05 4.09 9.97
CA PHE A 65 -8.21 4.77 10.96
C PHE A 65 -7.29 5.81 10.30
N ASN A 66 -6.61 5.44 9.21
CA ASN A 66 -5.75 6.35 8.47
C ASN A 66 -6.53 7.56 7.92
N GLY A 67 -7.76 7.34 7.42
CA GLY A 67 -8.65 8.41 6.97
C GLY A 67 -9.09 9.36 8.10
N LEU A 68 -9.27 8.87 9.32
CA LEU A 68 -9.51 9.71 10.50
C LEU A 68 -8.24 10.45 10.93
N ALA A 69 -7.10 9.77 10.93
CA ALA A 69 -5.81 10.36 11.31
C ALA A 69 -5.35 11.47 10.34
N LEU A 70 -5.63 11.35 9.05
CA LEU A 70 -5.35 12.40 8.06
C LEU A 70 -6.13 13.71 8.31
N LYS A 71 -7.29 13.62 8.99
CA LYS A 71 -8.12 14.78 9.35
C LYS A 71 -7.73 15.38 10.71
N ASP A 72 -6.85 14.74 11.45
CA ASP A 72 -6.38 15.14 12.77
C ASP A 72 -5.02 15.83 12.66
N ASP A 73 -4.90 17.06 13.15
CA ASP A 73 -3.72 17.90 12.98
C ASP A 73 -2.45 17.34 13.63
N ASP A 74 -2.58 16.52 14.67
CA ASP A 74 -1.46 15.88 15.34
C ASP A 74 -1.06 14.57 14.65
N LEU A 75 -2.05 13.73 14.29
CA LEU A 75 -1.81 12.41 13.73
C LEU A 75 -1.39 12.43 12.26
N LYS A 76 -1.88 13.40 11.47
CA LYS A 76 -1.58 13.49 10.03
C LYS A 76 -0.07 13.55 9.74
N LYS A 77 0.74 14.06 10.68
CA LYS A 77 2.20 14.13 10.57
C LYS A 77 2.86 12.74 10.52
N GLY A 78 2.23 11.74 11.13
CA GLY A 78 2.70 10.36 11.17
C GLY A 78 2.03 9.44 10.15
N ILE A 79 1.29 10.00 9.19
CA ILE A 79 0.77 9.28 8.02
C ILE A 79 1.67 9.56 6.82
N PHE A 80 2.23 8.51 6.25
CA PHE A 80 3.14 8.57 5.10
C PHE A 80 2.36 8.36 3.80
N PHE A 81 1.48 9.28 3.47
CA PHE A 81 0.58 9.17 2.32
C PHE A 81 0.29 10.52 1.68
N ASP A 82 0.33 10.56 0.37
CA ASP A 82 -0.17 11.65 -0.47
C ASP A 82 -0.95 11.06 -1.64
N GLU A 83 -2.23 11.41 -1.74
CA GLU A 83 -3.15 10.82 -2.72
C GLU A 83 -2.67 10.99 -4.17
N LYS A 84 -2.06 12.14 -4.50
CA LYS A 84 -1.59 12.41 -5.86
C LYS A 84 -0.36 11.60 -6.22
N SER A 85 0.51 11.37 -5.24
CA SER A 85 1.75 10.61 -5.41
C SER A 85 1.51 9.11 -5.46
N PHE A 86 0.46 8.60 -4.79
CA PHE A 86 0.12 7.18 -4.74
C PHE A 86 -0.95 6.80 -5.77
N SER A 87 -0.59 6.88 -7.06
CA SER A 87 -1.47 6.44 -8.15
C SER A 87 -0.70 5.70 -9.24
N ILE A 88 -1.34 4.73 -9.89
CA ILE A 88 -0.73 3.97 -10.99
C ILE A 88 -0.39 4.89 -12.16
N GLU A 89 -1.26 5.85 -12.47
CA GLU A 89 -1.01 6.86 -13.51
C GLU A 89 0.32 7.60 -13.27
N ASN A 90 0.56 8.03 -12.02
CA ASN A 90 1.80 8.69 -11.64
C ASN A 90 3.01 7.74 -11.70
N TYR A 91 2.84 6.49 -11.28
CA TYR A 91 3.91 5.48 -11.36
C TYR A 91 4.29 5.17 -12.80
N LEU A 92 3.31 5.08 -13.71
CA LEU A 92 3.55 4.90 -15.14
C LEU A 92 4.34 6.07 -15.74
N GLU A 93 4.02 7.31 -15.34
CA GLU A 93 4.78 8.49 -15.76
C GLU A 93 6.23 8.46 -15.27
N LYS A 94 6.45 8.09 -14.00
CA LYS A 94 7.77 8.20 -13.33
C LYS A 94 8.68 7.00 -13.59
N TRP A 95 8.14 5.79 -13.63
CA TRP A 95 8.92 4.55 -13.78
C TRP A 95 8.76 3.86 -15.14
N GLY A 96 7.74 4.22 -15.92
CA GLY A 96 7.54 3.72 -17.28
C GLY A 96 7.61 2.19 -17.35
N ARG A 97 8.53 1.68 -18.17
CA ARG A 97 8.71 0.23 -18.39
C ARG A 97 9.13 -0.58 -17.16
N SER A 98 9.47 0.05 -16.04
CA SER A 98 9.70 -0.66 -14.80
C SER A 98 8.42 -1.06 -14.06
N MET A 99 7.26 -0.56 -14.49
CA MET A 99 5.95 -0.99 -14.01
C MET A 99 5.50 -2.26 -14.72
N LEU A 100 4.91 -3.22 -13.97
CA LEU A 100 4.34 -4.43 -14.57
C LEU A 100 3.30 -4.09 -15.65
N ASN A 101 2.48 -3.09 -15.39
CA ASN A 101 1.43 -2.64 -16.27
C ASN A 101 1.85 -1.40 -17.10
N TYR A 102 3.10 -1.35 -17.58
CA TYR A 102 3.63 -0.19 -18.31
C TYR A 102 2.88 0.16 -19.60
N ASP A 103 2.16 -0.79 -20.17
CA ASP A 103 1.33 -0.67 -21.37
C ASP A 103 -0.17 -0.54 -21.05
N ALA A 104 -0.52 -0.36 -19.78
CA ALA A 104 -1.90 -0.24 -19.34
C ALA A 104 -2.56 1.06 -19.84
N SER A 105 -3.85 0.98 -20.05
CA SER A 105 -4.71 2.15 -20.25
C SER A 105 -5.27 2.62 -18.91
N VAL A 106 -5.03 3.87 -18.55
CA VAL A 106 -5.73 4.55 -17.47
C VAL A 106 -6.99 5.19 -18.07
N THR A 107 -8.16 4.76 -17.58
CA THR A 107 -9.46 5.12 -18.18
C THR A 107 -10.55 5.13 -17.10
N THR A 108 -11.80 5.29 -17.47
CA THR A 108 -12.99 5.06 -16.62
C THR A 108 -13.81 3.90 -17.18
N PHE A 109 -14.76 3.37 -16.38
CA PHE A 109 -15.68 2.37 -16.95
C PHE A 109 -16.49 2.96 -18.11
N ASN A 110 -16.93 4.22 -18.00
CA ASN A 110 -17.66 4.89 -19.08
C ASN A 110 -16.84 4.98 -20.37
N GLU A 111 -15.59 5.41 -20.30
CA GLU A 111 -14.71 5.51 -21.46
C GLU A 111 -14.36 4.14 -22.04
N LEU A 112 -14.10 3.13 -21.18
CA LEU A 112 -13.80 1.77 -21.61
C LEU A 112 -14.90 1.20 -22.48
N PHE A 113 -16.18 1.41 -22.13
CA PHE A 113 -17.32 0.88 -22.89
C PHE A 113 -17.78 1.77 -24.05
N ASN A 114 -17.40 3.05 -24.07
CA ASN A 114 -17.70 3.96 -25.17
C ASN A 114 -16.67 3.88 -26.31
N SER A 115 -15.41 3.55 -26.01
CA SER A 115 -14.29 3.64 -26.94
C SER A 115 -13.69 2.29 -27.37
N ASN A 116 -13.93 1.21 -26.63
CA ASN A 116 -13.30 -0.09 -26.88
C ASN A 116 -14.31 -1.19 -27.20
N SER A 117 -13.99 -1.96 -28.25
CA SER A 117 -14.72 -3.17 -28.64
C SER A 117 -13.82 -4.39 -28.49
N TYR A 118 -13.63 -4.85 -27.25
CA TYR A 118 -13.01 -6.16 -27.02
C TYR A 118 -14.01 -7.29 -27.31
N SER A 119 -13.50 -8.47 -27.69
CA SER A 119 -14.34 -9.66 -27.73
C SER A 119 -14.85 -9.99 -26.32
N THR A 120 -16.03 -10.58 -26.23
CA THR A 120 -16.71 -10.86 -24.95
C THR A 120 -15.88 -11.73 -24.01
N ASP A 121 -15.09 -12.64 -24.56
CA ASP A 121 -14.22 -13.60 -23.88
C ASP A 121 -12.81 -13.06 -23.59
N LYS A 122 -12.47 -11.84 -24.04
CA LYS A 122 -11.16 -11.24 -23.81
C LYS A 122 -10.89 -11.11 -22.31
N LEU A 123 -9.80 -11.69 -21.86
CA LEU A 123 -9.31 -11.51 -20.49
C LEU A 123 -8.56 -10.18 -20.36
N LEU A 124 -8.92 -9.42 -19.34
CA LEU A 124 -8.28 -8.15 -18.99
C LEU A 124 -7.98 -8.15 -17.50
N PHE A 125 -6.83 -7.61 -17.12
CA PHE A 125 -6.56 -7.25 -15.74
C PHE A 125 -7.11 -5.85 -15.49
N ILE A 126 -7.88 -5.69 -14.41
CA ILE A 126 -8.50 -4.42 -14.02
C ILE A 126 -8.23 -4.13 -12.55
N ARG A 127 -7.90 -2.88 -12.23
CA ARG A 127 -7.66 -2.41 -10.86
C ARG A 127 -8.03 -0.93 -10.68
N PRO A 128 -8.22 -0.42 -9.43
CA PRO A 128 -8.27 1.01 -9.17
C PRO A 128 -6.96 1.70 -9.60
N ASN A 129 -7.04 2.97 -9.99
CA ASN A 129 -5.86 3.79 -10.25
C ASN A 129 -5.16 4.24 -8.97
N ASP A 130 -5.89 4.37 -7.88
CA ASP A 130 -5.45 4.86 -6.58
C ASP A 130 -5.31 3.74 -5.53
N ASP A 131 -4.84 4.08 -4.34
CA ASP A 131 -4.71 3.16 -3.19
C ASP A 131 -6.00 3.10 -2.33
N SER A 132 -7.15 3.53 -2.86
CA SER A 132 -8.45 3.52 -2.14
C SER A 132 -8.95 2.11 -1.79
N LYS A 133 -8.45 1.08 -2.51
CA LYS A 133 -8.89 -0.31 -2.40
C LYS A 133 -10.40 -0.46 -2.59
N SER A 134 -10.99 0.40 -3.44
CA SER A 134 -12.41 0.33 -3.81
C SER A 134 -12.80 -1.04 -4.37
N PHE A 135 -11.85 -1.72 -5.00
CA PHE A 135 -11.87 -3.15 -5.34
C PHE A 135 -10.44 -3.71 -5.45
N SER A 136 -10.31 -5.04 -5.44
CA SER A 136 -9.03 -5.71 -5.65
C SER A 136 -8.68 -5.79 -7.13
N GLY A 137 -7.40 -5.63 -7.50
CA GLY A 137 -6.94 -5.93 -8.85
C GLY A 137 -7.21 -7.39 -9.21
N GLU A 138 -7.87 -7.65 -10.34
CA GLU A 138 -8.28 -8.98 -10.76
C GLU A 138 -8.32 -9.13 -12.28
N VAL A 139 -8.20 -10.37 -12.75
CA VAL A 139 -8.41 -10.73 -14.15
C VAL A 139 -9.86 -11.12 -14.35
N LYS A 140 -10.52 -10.46 -15.30
CA LYS A 140 -11.92 -10.72 -15.69
C LYS A 140 -12.07 -10.81 -17.19
N ARG A 141 -13.08 -11.53 -17.64
CA ARG A 141 -13.52 -11.46 -19.04
C ARG A 141 -14.22 -10.12 -19.28
N PHE A 142 -14.17 -9.66 -20.51
CA PHE A 142 -14.76 -8.36 -20.86
C PHE A 142 -16.28 -8.32 -20.67
N ASP A 143 -17.00 -9.44 -20.90
CA ASP A 143 -18.43 -9.55 -20.60
C ASP A 143 -18.73 -9.41 -19.10
N GLU A 144 -17.89 -9.97 -18.21
CA GLU A 144 -18.04 -9.84 -16.76
C GLU A 144 -17.82 -8.40 -16.28
N ILE A 145 -16.85 -7.68 -16.89
CA ILE A 145 -16.62 -6.25 -16.62
C ILE A 145 -17.81 -5.42 -17.09
N LYS A 146 -18.42 -5.78 -18.23
CA LYS A 146 -19.64 -5.15 -18.75
C LYS A 146 -20.82 -5.31 -17.82
N ASP A 147 -21.03 -6.50 -17.30
CA ASP A 147 -22.10 -6.79 -16.34
C ASP A 147 -21.89 -6.00 -15.03
N TRP A 148 -20.63 -5.89 -14.58
CA TRP A 148 -20.27 -5.09 -13.43
C TRP A 148 -20.55 -3.60 -13.68
N TYR A 149 -20.16 -3.07 -14.83
CA TYR A 149 -20.45 -1.69 -15.23
C TYR A 149 -21.96 -1.39 -15.22
N GLN A 150 -22.82 -2.30 -15.72
CA GLN A 150 -24.27 -2.11 -15.68
C GLN A 150 -24.79 -2.04 -14.24
N LYS A 151 -24.24 -2.84 -13.32
CA LYS A 151 -24.57 -2.76 -11.89
C LYS A 151 -24.15 -1.44 -11.27
N LEU A 152 -22.97 -0.93 -11.59
CA LEU A 152 -22.47 0.35 -11.07
C LEU A 152 -23.34 1.54 -11.45
N LYS A 153 -24.05 1.49 -12.59
CA LYS A 153 -24.98 2.54 -13.03
C LYS A 153 -26.22 2.71 -12.13
N VAL A 154 -26.57 1.65 -11.41
CA VAL A 154 -27.83 1.60 -10.62
C VAL A 154 -27.60 1.52 -9.11
N ILE A 155 -26.36 1.29 -8.68
CA ILE A 155 -26.00 1.22 -7.26
C ILE A 155 -25.63 2.63 -6.78
N GLU A 156 -26.34 3.12 -5.78
CA GLU A 156 -26.04 4.39 -5.10
C GLU A 156 -25.15 4.16 -3.86
N ASN A 157 -24.44 5.21 -3.44
CA ASN A 157 -23.63 5.23 -2.20
C ASN A 157 -22.47 4.21 -2.13
N THR A 158 -21.77 4.01 -3.23
CA THR A 158 -20.52 3.22 -3.25
C THR A 158 -19.31 4.14 -3.49
N ASN A 159 -18.13 3.69 -3.04
CA ASN A 159 -16.86 4.38 -3.33
C ASN A 159 -16.39 4.14 -4.78
N LEU A 160 -17.17 3.41 -5.58
CA LEU A 160 -16.89 3.09 -6.97
C LEU A 160 -18.08 3.51 -7.83
N SER A 161 -17.81 4.25 -8.90
CA SER A 161 -18.79 4.74 -9.86
C SER A 161 -18.36 4.44 -11.30
N PRO A 162 -19.26 4.60 -12.29
CA PRO A 162 -18.90 4.51 -13.70
C PRO A 162 -17.77 5.47 -14.14
N ASP A 163 -17.58 6.59 -13.44
CA ASP A 163 -16.56 7.59 -13.72
C ASP A 163 -15.28 7.42 -12.88
N SER A 164 -15.21 6.39 -12.02
CA SER A 164 -14.01 6.09 -11.26
C SER A 164 -12.87 5.70 -12.21
N LYS A 165 -11.68 6.27 -11.97
CA LYS A 165 -10.47 5.92 -12.72
C LYS A 165 -10.04 4.48 -12.44
N ILE A 166 -9.84 3.73 -13.49
CA ILE A 166 -9.38 2.34 -13.48
C ILE A 166 -8.16 2.18 -14.38
N VAL A 167 -7.37 1.17 -14.09
CA VAL A 167 -6.24 0.74 -14.91
C VAL A 167 -6.61 -0.60 -15.54
N VAL A 168 -6.49 -0.70 -16.85
CA VAL A 168 -6.81 -1.88 -17.64
C VAL A 168 -5.61 -2.30 -18.45
N SER A 169 -5.21 -3.57 -18.36
CA SER A 169 -4.11 -4.14 -19.13
C SER A 169 -4.36 -5.60 -19.49
N GLU A 170 -3.45 -6.17 -20.29
CA GLU A 170 -3.36 -7.62 -20.43
C GLU A 170 -3.01 -8.27 -19.08
N PRO A 171 -3.47 -9.51 -18.82
CA PRO A 171 -3.03 -10.25 -17.64
C PRO A 171 -1.59 -10.74 -17.82
N TYR A 172 -0.80 -10.68 -16.75
CA TYR A 172 0.59 -11.14 -16.71
C TYR A 172 0.74 -12.43 -15.91
N ASN A 173 1.67 -13.29 -16.31
CA ASN A 173 2.00 -14.51 -15.57
C ASN A 173 3.10 -14.21 -14.55
N ILE A 174 2.69 -13.90 -13.32
CA ILE A 174 3.61 -13.55 -12.23
C ILE A 174 4.10 -14.82 -11.54
N HIS A 175 5.44 -14.97 -11.41
CA HIS A 175 6.06 -16.10 -10.74
C HIS A 175 6.20 -15.88 -9.24
N TYR A 176 6.70 -14.72 -8.83
CA TYR A 176 6.92 -14.35 -7.44
C TYR A 176 6.50 -12.92 -7.20
N GLU A 177 6.04 -12.62 -5.97
CA GLU A 177 5.77 -11.25 -5.52
C GLU A 177 6.38 -11.03 -4.14
N TRP A 178 7.02 -9.88 -3.96
CA TRP A 178 7.64 -9.43 -2.72
C TRP A 178 7.13 -8.05 -2.36
N ARG A 179 6.88 -7.84 -1.06
CA ARG A 179 6.66 -6.52 -0.48
C ARG A 179 7.93 -6.04 0.18
N LEU A 180 8.34 -4.82 -0.14
CA LEU A 180 9.51 -4.17 0.41
C LEU A 180 9.10 -2.92 1.17
N TRP A 181 9.61 -2.75 2.37
CA TRP A 181 9.46 -1.52 3.15
C TRP A 181 10.61 -0.59 2.82
N ILE A 182 10.26 0.61 2.36
CA ILE A 182 11.20 1.63 1.92
C ILE A 182 11.19 2.77 2.94
N VAL A 183 12.37 3.15 3.43
CA VAL A 183 12.59 4.33 4.26
C VAL A 183 13.76 5.11 3.66
N ASN A 184 13.52 6.36 3.31
CA ASN A 184 14.53 7.25 2.70
C ASN A 184 15.29 6.58 1.55
N LYS A 185 14.55 5.99 0.58
CA LYS A 185 15.05 5.32 -0.62
C LYS A 185 15.83 4.01 -0.36
N LYS A 186 15.77 3.47 0.87
CA LYS A 186 16.44 2.22 1.26
C LYS A 186 15.43 1.15 1.63
N VAL A 187 15.69 -0.07 1.21
CA VAL A 187 14.93 -1.23 1.65
C VAL A 187 15.37 -1.60 3.07
N VAL A 188 14.46 -1.48 4.03
CA VAL A 188 14.74 -1.77 5.45
C VAL A 188 14.22 -3.13 5.88
N ALA A 189 13.23 -3.66 5.18
CA ALA A 189 12.69 -5.01 5.36
C ALA A 189 11.99 -5.47 4.08
N SER A 190 11.83 -6.78 3.93
CA SER A 190 11.08 -7.37 2.82
C SER A 190 10.45 -8.69 3.20
N SER A 191 9.42 -9.09 2.45
CA SER A 191 8.80 -10.40 2.55
C SER A 191 8.31 -10.85 1.18
N LYS A 192 8.65 -12.09 0.77
CA LYS A 192 7.89 -12.76 -0.27
C LYS A 192 6.47 -13.00 0.28
N TYR A 193 5.45 -12.77 -0.52
CA TYR A 193 4.07 -13.03 -0.08
C TYR A 193 3.28 -13.88 -1.07
N ARG A 194 3.74 -14.04 -2.31
CA ARG A 194 3.09 -14.86 -3.32
C ARG A 194 4.08 -15.62 -4.20
N GLU A 195 3.71 -16.83 -4.59
CA GLU A 195 4.42 -17.67 -5.53
C GLU A 195 3.40 -18.36 -6.43
N TYR A 196 3.48 -18.18 -7.77
CA TYR A 196 2.53 -18.69 -8.77
C TYR A 196 1.06 -18.48 -8.35
N PHE A 197 0.70 -17.23 -8.01
CA PHE A 197 -0.63 -16.81 -7.55
C PHE A 197 -1.09 -17.37 -6.19
N LYS A 198 -0.29 -18.22 -5.53
CA LYS A 198 -0.59 -18.78 -4.21
C LYS A 198 0.06 -17.95 -3.12
N LEU A 199 -0.68 -17.67 -2.04
CA LEU A 199 -0.14 -17.02 -0.87
C LEU A 199 0.96 -17.89 -0.25
N LYS A 200 2.21 -17.39 -0.21
CA LYS A 200 3.37 -18.04 0.36
C LYS A 200 4.27 -17.01 1.01
N LYS A 201 4.15 -16.91 2.33
CA LYS A 201 4.83 -15.87 3.11
C LYS A 201 6.18 -16.38 3.61
N GLU A 202 7.26 -15.70 3.22
CA GLU A 202 8.62 -15.95 3.65
C GLU A 202 9.34 -14.63 3.92
N GLU A 203 10.22 -14.59 4.92
CA GLU A 203 11.02 -13.40 5.21
C GLU A 203 12.03 -13.15 4.10
N GLY A 204 12.24 -11.88 3.76
CA GLY A 204 13.27 -11.45 2.82
C GLY A 204 12.86 -11.53 1.35
N CYS A 205 13.82 -11.14 0.51
CA CYS A 205 13.78 -11.26 -0.95
C CYS A 205 15.22 -11.42 -1.49
N PRO A 206 15.40 -11.81 -2.77
CA PRO A 206 16.72 -11.82 -3.42
C PRO A 206 17.39 -10.45 -3.42
N ALA A 207 18.73 -10.43 -3.37
CA ALA A 207 19.51 -9.18 -3.38
C ALA A 207 19.23 -8.33 -4.64
N ASP A 208 18.99 -8.98 -5.78
CA ASP A 208 18.67 -8.30 -7.04
C ASP A 208 17.34 -7.56 -6.98
N VAL A 209 16.34 -8.07 -6.23
CA VAL A 209 15.06 -7.37 -5.97
C VAL A 209 15.30 -6.11 -5.15
N VAL A 210 16.17 -6.18 -4.13
CA VAL A 210 16.56 -5.01 -3.33
C VAL A 210 17.26 -3.97 -4.21
N ALA A 211 18.23 -4.41 -5.02
CA ALA A 211 18.97 -3.52 -5.92
C ALA A 211 18.04 -2.84 -6.94
N PHE A 212 17.11 -3.60 -7.53
CA PHE A 212 16.08 -3.07 -8.43
C PHE A 212 15.23 -2.00 -7.75
N ALA A 213 14.70 -2.29 -6.55
CA ALA A 213 13.87 -1.34 -5.80
C ALA A 213 14.60 -0.03 -5.49
N GLU A 214 15.83 -0.13 -4.95
CA GLU A 214 16.62 1.04 -4.58
C GLU A 214 17.04 1.88 -5.81
N GLU A 215 17.30 1.24 -6.94
CA GLU A 215 17.56 1.96 -8.20
C GLU A 215 16.32 2.76 -8.64
N ARG A 216 15.11 2.17 -8.57
CA ARG A 216 13.85 2.86 -8.91
C ARG A 216 13.55 3.98 -7.92
N CYS A 217 13.86 3.80 -6.64
CA CYS A 217 13.71 4.86 -5.62
C CYS A 217 14.64 6.07 -5.87
N ARG A 218 15.75 5.91 -6.60
CA ARG A 218 16.59 7.06 -7.01
C ARG A 218 15.91 7.94 -8.04
N LEU A 219 15.05 7.35 -8.88
CA LEU A 219 14.32 8.06 -9.92
C LEU A 219 13.09 8.77 -9.33
N TYR A 220 12.33 8.06 -8.50
CA TYR A 220 11.11 8.58 -7.88
C TYR A 220 10.75 7.78 -6.62
N THR A 221 10.12 8.44 -5.64
CA THR A 221 9.43 7.83 -4.49
C THR A 221 8.11 8.56 -4.25
N PRO A 222 6.98 7.86 -4.03
CA PRO A 222 5.71 8.51 -3.73
C PRO A 222 5.73 9.20 -2.35
N HIS A 223 6.55 8.69 -1.44
CA HIS A 223 6.84 9.24 -0.12
C HIS A 223 8.22 8.76 0.34
N ASP A 224 8.79 9.34 1.39
CA ASP A 224 10.07 8.85 1.95
C ASP A 224 9.90 7.54 2.73
N VAL A 225 8.68 7.26 3.23
CA VAL A 225 8.31 6.02 3.90
C VAL A 225 7.10 5.41 3.18
N PHE A 226 7.25 4.23 2.61
CA PHE A 226 6.17 3.54 1.88
C PHE A 226 6.49 2.05 1.70
N VAL A 227 5.55 1.29 1.15
CA VAL A 227 5.80 -0.08 0.69
C VAL A 227 5.80 -0.13 -0.84
N MET A 228 6.68 -0.96 -1.40
CA MET A 228 6.75 -1.24 -2.83
C MET A 228 6.57 -2.74 -3.04
N ASP A 229 5.60 -3.10 -3.88
CA ASP A 229 5.41 -4.49 -4.31
C ASP A 229 6.12 -4.70 -5.64
N ILE A 230 7.03 -5.69 -5.66
CA ILE A 230 7.81 -6.08 -6.84
C ILE A 230 7.45 -7.51 -7.22
N CYS A 231 7.38 -7.78 -8.51
CA CYS A 231 7.19 -9.13 -9.03
C CYS A 231 8.31 -9.57 -9.97
N LEU A 232 8.42 -10.89 -10.14
CA LEU A 232 9.14 -11.53 -11.24
C LEU A 232 8.12 -12.01 -12.26
N CYS A 233 8.21 -11.47 -13.48
CA CYS A 233 7.40 -11.89 -14.61
C CYS A 233 8.34 -12.26 -15.78
N GLY A 234 8.29 -13.52 -16.22
CA GLY A 234 9.37 -14.06 -17.04
C GLY A 234 10.70 -14.03 -16.29
N ASP A 235 11.71 -13.39 -16.88
CA ASP A 235 13.05 -13.25 -16.29
C ASP A 235 13.33 -11.80 -15.82
N GLU A 236 12.31 -10.93 -15.75
CA GLU A 236 12.46 -9.52 -15.42
C GLU A 236 11.67 -9.12 -14.17
N TYR A 237 12.21 -8.15 -13.42
CA TYR A 237 11.55 -7.56 -12.27
C TYR A 237 10.73 -6.34 -12.68
N PHE A 238 9.55 -6.21 -12.08
CA PHE A 238 8.65 -5.08 -12.28
C PHE A 238 8.06 -4.62 -10.96
N ILE A 239 7.76 -3.32 -10.87
CA ILE A 239 6.95 -2.76 -9.80
C ILE A 239 5.48 -3.09 -10.10
N VAL A 240 4.79 -3.68 -9.13
CA VAL A 240 3.35 -3.95 -9.20
C VAL A 240 2.56 -2.72 -8.75
N GLU A 241 2.94 -2.20 -7.57
CA GLU A 241 2.33 -1.03 -6.95
C GLU A 241 3.18 -0.49 -5.79
N CYS A 242 2.82 0.69 -5.31
CA CYS A 242 3.24 1.17 -3.99
C CYS A 242 2.00 1.41 -3.12
N GLY A 243 2.18 1.35 -1.82
CA GLY A 243 1.11 1.58 -0.86
C GLY A 243 1.58 2.32 0.38
N CYS A 244 0.62 2.91 1.09
CA CYS A 244 0.86 3.57 2.36
C CYS A 244 1.38 2.58 3.41
N MET A 245 2.52 2.88 4.03
CA MET A 245 3.11 2.05 5.09
C MET A 245 2.15 1.89 6.29
N ASN A 246 1.40 2.92 6.63
CA ASN A 246 0.54 2.97 7.81
C ASN A 246 -0.62 1.94 7.83
N GLY A 247 -0.84 1.21 6.75
CA GLY A 247 -1.85 0.14 6.66
C GLY A 247 -1.37 -1.09 5.91
N ALA A 248 -0.08 -1.18 5.60
CA ALA A 248 0.49 -2.28 4.83
C ALA A 248 0.67 -3.54 5.68
N GLY A 249 0.11 -4.67 5.26
CA GLY A 249 0.30 -5.95 5.95
C GLY A 249 1.77 -6.42 5.91
N PHE A 250 2.29 -6.87 7.05
CA PHE A 250 3.72 -7.20 7.20
C PHE A 250 4.12 -8.55 6.60
N TYR A 251 3.16 -9.45 6.42
CA TYR A 251 3.43 -10.83 5.99
C TYR A 251 4.43 -11.55 6.92
N LYS A 252 5.72 -11.63 6.51
CA LYS A 252 6.82 -12.20 7.30
C LYS A 252 8.04 -11.28 7.33
N ALA A 253 7.84 -10.00 7.05
CA ALA A 253 8.92 -9.02 7.14
C ALA A 253 9.38 -8.82 8.59
N ASN A 254 10.63 -8.41 8.76
CA ASN A 254 11.19 -8.07 10.05
C ASN A 254 10.58 -6.75 10.58
N ILE A 255 9.57 -6.85 11.45
CA ILE A 255 8.82 -5.71 12.00
C ILE A 255 9.72 -4.81 12.84
N GLU A 256 10.68 -5.38 13.60
CA GLU A 256 11.63 -4.61 14.39
C GLU A 256 12.46 -3.66 13.52
N ASN A 257 12.95 -4.14 12.37
CA ASN A 257 13.68 -3.29 11.42
C ASN A 257 12.80 -2.17 10.88
N ILE A 258 11.52 -2.46 10.57
CA ILE A 258 10.57 -1.46 10.09
C ILE A 258 10.35 -0.39 11.16
N VAL A 259 9.96 -0.79 12.37
CA VAL A 259 9.70 0.12 13.49
C VAL A 259 10.91 0.99 13.78
N THR A 260 12.11 0.39 13.85
CA THR A 260 13.36 1.12 14.11
C THR A 260 13.62 2.17 13.05
N ASN A 261 13.66 1.78 11.78
CA ASN A 261 14.03 2.71 10.70
C ASN A 261 12.97 3.80 10.47
N VAL A 262 11.68 3.47 10.56
CA VAL A 262 10.60 4.46 10.45
C VAL A 262 10.66 5.46 11.60
N THR A 263 10.88 5.00 12.83
CA THR A 263 11.01 5.87 14.00
C THR A 263 12.23 6.78 13.88
N GLU A 264 13.38 6.25 13.44
CA GLU A 264 14.60 7.03 13.23
C GLU A 264 14.45 8.09 12.15
N TYR A 265 13.85 7.72 11.01
CA TYR A 265 13.52 8.66 9.95
C TYR A 265 12.63 9.80 10.48
N PHE A 266 11.56 9.44 11.18
CA PHE A 266 10.60 10.40 11.71
C PHE A 266 11.23 11.38 12.70
N LEU A 267 12.20 10.95 13.52
CA LEU A 267 12.98 11.82 14.38
C LEU A 267 13.82 12.88 13.65
N THR A 268 14.26 12.57 12.43
CA THR A 268 15.12 13.46 11.65
C THR A 268 14.36 14.50 10.83
N THR A 269 13.04 14.31 10.70
CA THR A 269 12.16 15.12 9.83
C THR A 269 11.22 16.05 10.59
N ILE A 270 11.23 15.98 11.94
CA ILE A 270 10.39 16.79 12.83
C ILE A 270 11.08 18.09 13.26
#